data_bb4f67c1ed510a977d5d9b0fc4b029d0
#
_entry.id   bb4f67c1ed510a977d5d9b0fc4b029d0
#
_cell.length_a   1.000
_cell.length_b   1.000
_cell.length_c   1.000
_cell.angle_alpha   90.00
_cell.angle_beta   90.00
_cell.angle_gamma   90.00
#
_symmetry.space_group_name_H-M   'P 1'
#
loop_
_entity.id
_entity.type
_entity.pdbx_description
1 polymer ?
#
loop_
_entity_poly.entity_id
_entity_poly.type
_entity_poly.pdbx_seq_one_letter_code
_entity_poly.pdbx_strand_id
1 'polypeptide(L)'
;MKVLVVVDMQNDFIDGALGTPEAKAIVSKVVEKIKAVGDDDIICVTKDTHYADYLDTQEGKLLPIPHCLVETHGWEIEQTVQNELDKRGETLAFEKETFGFTYAQ
;
A
#
# COMPACT_ATOMS: atom_id res chain seq x y z
N MET A 1 -6.72 21.28 -8.70
CA MET A 1 -6.37 19.85 -8.74
C MET A 1 -5.72 19.45 -7.43
N LYS A 2 -6.12 18.30 -6.90
CA LYS A 2 -5.54 17.75 -5.68
C LYS A 2 -4.88 16.40 -5.99
N VAL A 3 -3.96 16.00 -5.15
CA VAL A 3 -3.35 14.67 -5.26
C VAL A 3 -3.60 13.95 -3.94
N LEU A 4 -4.27 12.81 -4.02
CA LEU A 4 -4.43 11.92 -2.88
C LEU A 4 -3.40 10.80 -3.00
N VAL A 5 -2.60 10.61 -1.97
CA VAL A 5 -1.63 9.53 -1.93
C VAL A 5 -2.11 8.47 -0.95
N VAL A 6 -2.37 7.26 -1.46
CA VAL A 6 -2.77 6.10 -0.66
C VAL A 6 -1.50 5.29 -0.40
N VAL A 7 -1.01 5.34 0.84
CA VAL A 7 0.30 4.78 1.19
C VAL A 7 0.13 3.39 1.80
N ASP A 8 0.61 2.38 1.07
CA ASP A 8 0.79 1.01 1.60
C ASP A 8 -0.45 0.43 2.28
N MET A 9 -1.63 0.64 1.71
CA MET A 9 -2.88 0.05 2.23
C MET A 9 -2.99 -1.42 1.83
N GLN A 10 -1.96 -2.18 2.13
CA GLN A 10 -1.81 -3.58 1.80
C GLN A 10 -2.22 -4.47 2.98
N ASN A 11 -2.65 -5.69 2.67
CA ASN A 11 -3.20 -6.59 3.69
C ASN A 11 -2.23 -6.84 4.86
N ASP A 12 -0.94 -7.01 4.59
CA ASP A 12 0.04 -7.27 5.66
C ASP A 12 0.15 -6.13 6.67
N PHE A 13 -0.12 -4.90 6.27
CA PHE A 13 -0.10 -3.74 7.19
C PHE A 13 -1.43 -3.52 7.89
N ILE A 14 -2.48 -4.19 7.46
CA ILE A 14 -3.84 -4.00 8.01
C ILE A 14 -4.21 -5.13 8.95
N ASP A 15 -4.20 -6.37 8.49
CA ASP A 15 -4.56 -7.53 9.31
C ASP A 15 -3.60 -8.70 9.15
N GLY A 16 -2.52 -8.53 8.39
CA GLY A 16 -1.50 -9.56 8.17
C GLY A 16 -0.33 -9.47 9.13
N ALA A 17 0.87 -9.78 8.62
CA ALA A 17 2.09 -9.93 9.44
C ALA A 17 2.42 -8.70 10.29
N LEU A 18 2.16 -7.50 9.78
CA LEU A 18 2.41 -6.23 10.48
C LEU A 18 1.12 -5.46 10.77
N GLY A 19 -0.03 -6.15 10.79
CA GLY A 19 -1.32 -5.53 11.02
C GLY A 19 -1.52 -5.07 12.46
N THR A 20 -2.37 -4.04 12.62
CA THR A 20 -2.75 -3.52 13.94
C THR A 20 -4.25 -3.18 13.96
N PRO A 21 -4.88 -3.12 15.16
CA PRO A 21 -6.27 -2.66 15.22
C PRO A 21 -6.45 -1.26 14.69
N GLU A 22 -5.47 -0.38 14.89
CA GLU A 22 -5.50 1.00 14.39
C GLU A 22 -5.49 1.03 12.87
N ALA A 23 -4.69 0.17 12.23
CA ALA A 23 -4.66 0.08 10.78
C ALA A 23 -6.00 -0.38 10.22
N LYS A 24 -6.64 -1.37 10.86
CA LYS A 24 -7.99 -1.81 10.46
C LYS A 24 -9.00 -0.67 10.59
N ALA A 25 -8.89 0.12 11.64
CA ALA A 25 -9.84 1.20 11.92
C ALA A 25 -9.81 2.30 10.87
N ILE A 26 -8.66 2.53 10.20
CA ILE A 26 -8.57 3.61 9.21
C ILE A 26 -9.06 3.22 7.81
N VAL A 27 -9.30 1.93 7.54
CA VAL A 27 -9.69 1.47 6.21
C VAL A 27 -10.93 2.22 5.70
N SER A 28 -11.97 2.35 6.52
CA SER A 28 -13.18 3.06 6.13
C SER A 28 -12.92 4.54 5.84
N LYS A 29 -12.01 5.16 6.58
CA LYS A 29 -11.63 6.55 6.35
C LYS A 29 -10.89 6.73 5.04
N VAL A 30 -10.02 5.78 4.69
CA VAL A 30 -9.31 5.79 3.41
C VAL A 30 -10.31 5.64 2.27
N VAL A 31 -11.26 4.72 2.39
CA VAL A 31 -12.33 4.54 1.40
C VAL A 31 -13.12 5.83 1.21
N GLU A 32 -13.49 6.51 2.30
CA GLU A 32 -14.21 7.78 2.22
C GLU A 32 -13.39 8.86 1.51
N LYS A 33 -12.09 8.92 1.77
CA LYS A 33 -11.20 9.87 1.11
C LYS A 33 -11.12 9.61 -0.39
N ILE A 34 -11.05 8.35 -0.80
CA ILE A 34 -11.03 7.99 -2.23
C ILE A 34 -12.35 8.41 -2.89
N LYS A 35 -13.49 8.17 -2.24
CA LYS A 35 -14.79 8.56 -2.78
C LYS A 35 -14.93 10.07 -2.94
N ALA A 36 -14.25 10.85 -2.11
CA ALA A 36 -14.34 12.31 -2.14
C ALA A 36 -13.45 12.95 -3.22
N VAL A 37 -12.60 12.18 -3.89
CA VAL A 37 -11.69 12.69 -4.92
C VAL A 37 -12.49 13.09 -6.15
N GLY A 38 -12.25 14.32 -6.65
CA GLY A 38 -12.91 14.82 -7.84
C GLY A 38 -12.35 14.27 -9.14
N ASP A 39 -13.05 14.51 -10.23
CA ASP A 39 -12.65 14.00 -11.54
C ASP A 39 -11.32 14.60 -12.02
N ASP A 40 -11.01 15.82 -11.59
CA ASP A 40 -9.78 16.51 -11.95
C ASP A 40 -8.59 16.16 -11.05
N ASP A 41 -8.84 15.40 -9.98
CA ASP A 41 -7.82 15.07 -9.00
C ASP A 41 -7.09 13.78 -9.37
N ILE A 42 -5.90 13.60 -8.81
CA ILE A 42 -5.06 12.44 -9.09
C ILE A 42 -4.97 11.58 -7.83
N ILE A 43 -5.07 10.26 -7.99
CA ILE A 43 -4.79 9.30 -6.93
C ILE A 43 -3.48 8.58 -7.23
N CYS A 44 -2.55 8.63 -6.28
CA CYS A 44 -1.32 7.85 -6.31
C CYS A 44 -1.42 6.75 -5.26
N VAL A 45 -1.02 5.54 -5.61
CA VAL A 45 -1.06 4.39 -4.70
C VAL A 45 0.36 3.85 -4.57
N THR A 46 0.82 3.67 -3.35
CA THR A 46 2.12 3.06 -3.13
C THR A 46 1.96 1.66 -2.58
N LYS A 47 2.87 0.78 -2.97
CA LYS A 47 2.94 -0.60 -2.48
C LYS A 47 4.37 -0.91 -2.07
N ASP A 48 4.56 -1.20 -0.79
CA ASP A 48 5.81 -1.76 -0.30
C ASP A 48 5.95 -3.15 -0.93
N THR A 49 7.10 -3.45 -1.51
CA THR A 49 7.28 -4.66 -2.31
C THR A 49 8.60 -5.33 -1.95
N HIS A 50 8.50 -6.56 -1.48
CA HIS A 50 9.65 -7.38 -1.11
C HIS A 50 9.62 -8.70 -1.87
N TYR A 51 10.74 -9.39 -1.85
CA TYR A 51 10.93 -10.65 -2.58
C TYR A 51 11.28 -11.75 -1.61
N ALA A 52 11.38 -12.97 -2.10
CA ALA A 52 11.64 -14.15 -1.27
C ALA A 52 12.94 -14.05 -0.46
N ASP A 53 13.88 -13.20 -0.90
CA ASP A 53 15.14 -12.97 -0.19
C ASP A 53 15.08 -11.85 0.85
N TYR A 54 13.88 -11.43 1.24
CA TYR A 54 13.70 -10.29 2.16
C TYR A 54 14.58 -10.37 3.40
N LEU A 55 14.68 -11.54 4.04
CA LEU A 55 15.47 -11.69 5.27
C LEU A 55 16.98 -11.49 5.06
N ASP A 56 17.44 -11.59 3.82
CA ASP A 56 18.85 -11.35 3.46
C ASP A 56 19.13 -9.88 3.16
N THR A 57 18.09 -9.05 3.08
CA THR A 57 18.22 -7.63 2.84
C THR A 57 18.56 -6.88 4.13
N GLN A 58 19.03 -5.64 4.00
CA GLN A 58 19.29 -4.79 5.15
C GLN A 58 18.01 -4.55 5.96
N GLU A 59 16.89 -4.30 5.30
CA GLU A 59 15.60 -4.15 5.99
C GLU A 59 15.22 -5.42 6.74
N GLY A 60 15.42 -6.59 6.13
CA GLY A 60 15.11 -7.87 6.76
C GLY A 60 15.95 -8.14 8.00
N LYS A 61 17.16 -7.60 8.05
CA LYS A 61 18.03 -7.71 9.22
C LYS A 61 17.58 -6.80 10.35
N LEU A 62 17.01 -5.65 10.02
CA LEU A 62 16.50 -4.69 11.00
C LEU A 62 15.09 -5.01 11.47
N LEU A 63 14.26 -5.53 10.59
CA LEU A 63 12.89 -5.95 10.87
C LEU A 63 12.69 -7.36 10.30
N PRO A 64 13.01 -8.42 11.04
CA PRO A 64 13.02 -9.79 10.51
C PRO A 64 11.60 -10.40 10.44
N ILE A 65 10.66 -9.66 9.90
CA ILE A 65 9.29 -10.11 9.68
C ILE A 65 9.00 -9.99 8.19
N PRO A 66 9.02 -11.12 7.43
CA PRO A 66 8.66 -11.06 6.02
C PRO A 66 7.24 -10.51 5.84
N HIS A 67 7.09 -9.56 4.94
CA HIS A 67 5.81 -8.92 4.66
C HIS A 67 5.79 -8.37 3.24
N CYS A 68 4.61 -8.19 2.69
CA CYS A 68 4.42 -7.60 1.36
C CYS A 68 5.32 -8.27 0.31
N LEU A 69 5.43 -9.59 0.39
CA LEU A 69 6.16 -10.37 -0.61
C LEU A 69 5.37 -10.34 -1.92
N VAL A 70 6.04 -9.99 -3.00
CA VAL A 70 5.41 -9.76 -4.30
C VAL A 70 4.46 -10.90 -4.69
N GLU A 71 3.30 -10.53 -5.23
CA GLU A 71 2.26 -11.45 -5.70
C GLU A 71 1.60 -12.32 -4.60
N THR A 72 1.85 -12.04 -3.32
CA THR A 72 1.12 -12.69 -2.24
C THR A 72 -0.11 -11.87 -1.84
N HIS A 73 -1.05 -12.51 -1.13
CA HIS A 73 -2.22 -11.82 -0.59
C HIS A 73 -1.82 -10.64 0.31
N GLY A 74 -0.76 -10.81 1.12
CA GLY A 74 -0.28 -9.76 2.01
C GLY A 74 0.20 -8.51 1.30
N TRP A 75 0.74 -8.67 0.09
CA TRP A 75 1.22 -7.58 -0.75
C TRP A 75 0.06 -6.81 -1.41
N GLU A 76 -1.07 -7.45 -1.65
CA GLU A 76 -2.19 -6.83 -2.34
C GLU A 76 -2.85 -5.74 -1.49
N ILE A 77 -3.42 -4.74 -2.18
CA ILE A 77 -4.20 -3.69 -1.52
C ILE A 77 -5.42 -4.32 -0.84
N GLU A 78 -5.75 -3.83 0.34
CA GLU A 78 -6.96 -4.29 1.05
C GLU A 78 -8.18 -4.18 0.12
N GLN A 79 -9.06 -5.18 0.16
CA GLN A 79 -10.07 -5.38 -0.87
C GLN A 79 -11.06 -4.21 -0.99
N THR A 80 -11.50 -3.63 0.12
CA THR A 80 -12.47 -2.52 0.04
C THR A 80 -11.84 -1.25 -0.51
N VAL A 81 -10.55 -1.03 -0.21
CA VAL A 81 -9.79 0.07 -0.80
C VAL A 81 -9.59 -0.18 -2.30
N GLN A 82 -9.20 -1.40 -2.67
CA GLN A 82 -9.02 -1.75 -4.07
C GLN A 82 -10.32 -1.58 -4.87
N ASN A 83 -11.45 -1.97 -4.31
CA ASN A 83 -12.74 -1.81 -4.99
C ASN A 83 -13.04 -0.35 -5.31
N GLU A 84 -12.74 0.57 -4.39
CA GLU A 84 -12.95 2.00 -4.65
C GLU A 84 -11.98 2.54 -5.70
N LEU A 85 -10.73 2.07 -5.69
CA LEU A 85 -9.75 2.44 -6.71
C LEU A 85 -10.19 1.96 -8.09
N ASP A 86 -10.74 0.75 -8.17
CA ASP A 86 -11.24 0.18 -9.43
C ASP A 86 -12.42 0.99 -9.99
N LYS A 87 -13.30 1.47 -9.13
CA LYS A 87 -14.43 2.32 -9.54
C LYS A 87 -13.96 3.63 -10.14
N ARG A 88 -12.87 4.17 -9.60
CA ARG A 88 -12.28 5.40 -10.15
C ARG A 88 -11.69 5.17 -11.52
N GLY A 89 -11.08 4.03 -11.74
CA GLY A 89 -10.46 3.65 -13.01
C GLY A 89 -9.00 4.02 -13.09
N GLU A 90 -8.66 5.30 -13.22
CA GLU A 90 -7.27 5.72 -13.39
C GLU A 90 -6.60 6.07 -12.06
N THR A 91 -5.50 5.38 -11.75
CA THR A 91 -4.64 5.69 -10.62
C THR A 91 -3.19 5.50 -11.03
N LEU A 92 -2.28 6.20 -10.34
CA LEU A 92 -0.85 6.02 -10.53
C LEU A 92 -0.34 5.11 -9.43
N ALA A 93 0.26 3.99 -9.79
CA ALA A 93 0.75 3.00 -8.84
C ALA A 93 2.28 2.99 -8.81
N PHE A 94 2.84 2.98 -7.61
CA PHE A 94 4.29 2.94 -7.40
C PHE A 94 4.62 1.81 -6.44
N GLU A 95 5.52 0.93 -6.86
CA GLU A 95 6.07 -0.11 -6.00
C GLU A 95 7.41 0.37 -5.45
N LYS A 96 7.63 0.18 -4.15
CA LYS A 96 8.89 0.56 -3.52
C LYS A 96 9.46 -0.63 -2.77
N GLU A 97 10.77 -0.78 -2.84
CA GLU A 97 11.49 -1.92 -2.25
C GLU A 97 12.15 -1.58 -0.92
N THR A 98 12.15 -0.30 -0.53
CA THR A 98 12.73 0.19 0.71
C THR A 98 11.73 1.08 1.43
N PHE A 99 12.07 1.56 2.63
CA PHE A 99 11.18 2.43 3.40
C PHE A 99 10.81 3.73 2.69
N GLY A 100 11.52 4.10 1.64
CA GLY A 100 11.23 5.30 0.87
C GLY A 100 11.56 5.09 -0.59
N PHE A 101 11.39 6.15 -1.38
CA PHE A 101 11.76 6.12 -2.79
C PHE A 101 13.23 6.43 -2.95
N THR A 102 13.86 5.83 -3.95
CA THR A 102 15.23 6.16 -4.32
C THR A 102 15.21 7.09 -5.54
N TYR A 103 16.34 7.73 -5.81
CA TYR A 103 16.46 8.59 -6.99
C TYR A 103 16.40 7.81 -8.30
N ALA A 104 16.58 6.50 -8.25
CA ALA A 104 16.50 5.65 -9.43
C ALA A 104 15.07 5.32 -9.84
N GLN A 105 14.11 5.70 -9.02
CA GLN A 105 12.69 5.42 -9.27
C GLN A 105 11.98 6.58 -9.97
#